data_f2c484fe9df114f4ce136d60f3f4fa03
#
_entry.id   f2c484fe9df114f4ce136d60f3f4fa03
#
_cell.length_a   1.000
_cell.length_b   1.000
_cell.length_c   1.000
_cell.angle_alpha   90.00
_cell.angle_beta   90.00
_cell.angle_gamma   90.00
#
_symmetry.space_group_name_H-M   'P 1'
#
loop_
_entity.id
_entity.type
_entity.pdbx_description
1 polymer ?
#
loop_
_entity_poly.entity_id
_entity_poly.type
_entity_poly.pdbx_seq_one_letter_code
_entity_poly.pdbx_strand_id
1 'polypeptide(L)'
;MRILPRSVEKLIESFSRLPGIGPKTAGRLTFYLLHVPQTELDNFSDAIKNLKLQTVYCSKCFNIGETDPCVICSSLDRDEDLVCVVEQPIDILSIEKTGKYKGVYHVLHGRIDPLNNIGPDEIRISELIKRVKTGHIREIILATNPNMEGEATAMYINRELKTLSSEAGSRSAGNQGPIVTRIAHGLPVGGDIEYADEVTLTKAMEGRREY
;
A
#
# COMPACT_ATOMS: atom_id res chain seq x y z
N MET A 1 2.30 36.24 29.09
CA MET A 1 3.35 36.85 28.25
C MET A 1 3.74 35.84 27.18
N ARG A 2 3.56 36.16 25.89
CA ARG A 2 4.03 35.27 24.81
C ARG A 2 5.54 35.44 24.64
N ILE A 3 6.25 34.31 24.73
CA ILE A 3 7.71 34.30 24.62
C ILE A 3 8.15 34.13 23.16
N LEU A 4 7.35 33.37 22.35
CA LEU A 4 7.64 33.11 20.95
C LEU A 4 6.79 33.97 20.00
N PRO A 5 7.34 34.34 18.83
CA PRO A 5 6.55 34.98 17.77
C PRO A 5 5.43 34.06 17.28
N ARG A 6 4.29 34.66 16.85
CA ARG A 6 3.13 33.89 16.38
C ARG A 6 3.46 32.96 15.18
N SER A 7 4.34 33.38 14.28
CA SER A 7 4.78 32.57 13.12
C SER A 7 5.50 31.30 13.56
N VAL A 8 6.36 31.40 14.58
CA VAL A 8 7.10 30.26 15.14
C VAL A 8 6.15 29.29 15.83
N GLU A 9 5.23 29.80 16.70
CA GLU A 9 4.21 28.96 17.36
C GLU A 9 3.36 28.20 16.34
N LYS A 10 2.88 28.89 15.29
CA LYS A 10 2.03 28.32 14.25
C LYS A 10 2.72 27.19 13.47
N LEU A 11 4.02 27.34 13.20
CA LEU A 11 4.79 26.32 12.49
C LEU A 11 5.07 25.10 13.39
N ILE A 12 5.36 25.32 14.69
CA ILE A 12 5.48 24.25 15.68
C ILE A 12 4.18 23.43 15.77
N GLU A 13 3.02 24.12 15.85
CA GLU A 13 1.72 23.45 15.86
C GLU A 13 1.48 22.64 14.58
N SER A 14 1.86 23.18 13.41
CA SER A 14 1.69 22.50 12.12
C SER A 14 2.52 21.22 12.05
N PHE A 15 3.78 21.26 12.48
CA PHE A 15 4.61 20.06 12.56
C PHE A 15 4.12 19.05 13.60
N SER A 16 3.61 19.53 14.74
CA SER A 16 3.10 18.64 15.81
C SER A 16 1.85 17.85 15.40
N ARG A 17 1.15 18.24 14.33
CA ARG A 17 0.02 17.49 13.75
C ARG A 17 0.46 16.32 12.89
N LEU A 18 1.74 16.26 12.53
CA LEU A 18 2.24 15.16 11.71
C LEU A 18 2.45 13.90 12.56
N PRO A 19 2.08 12.71 12.05
CA PRO A 19 2.25 11.47 12.80
C PRO A 19 3.71 11.26 13.18
N GLY A 20 3.96 10.87 14.44
CA GLY A 20 5.31 10.62 14.96
C GLY A 20 6.12 11.88 15.31
N ILE A 21 5.60 13.09 15.09
CA ILE A 21 6.26 14.34 15.45
C ILE A 21 5.63 14.94 16.71
N GLY A 22 6.34 14.78 17.83
CA GLY A 22 5.96 15.42 19.10
C GLY A 22 6.38 16.89 19.18
N PRO A 23 5.88 17.66 20.18
CA PRO A 23 6.16 19.09 20.33
C PRO A 23 7.64 19.44 20.40
N LYS A 24 8.46 18.57 21.02
CA LYS A 24 9.91 18.77 21.13
C LYS A 24 10.61 18.70 19.76
N THR A 25 10.23 17.71 18.94
CA THR A 25 10.74 17.54 17.58
C THR A 25 10.25 18.66 16.67
N ALA A 26 8.97 19.01 16.75
CA ALA A 26 8.38 20.12 16.02
C ALA A 26 9.09 21.45 16.29
N GLY A 27 9.39 21.72 17.58
CA GLY A 27 10.18 22.88 17.96
C GLY A 27 11.56 22.88 17.30
N ARG A 28 12.29 21.77 17.38
CA ARG A 28 13.63 21.65 16.77
C ARG A 28 13.61 21.87 15.26
N LEU A 29 12.63 21.30 14.55
CA LEU A 29 12.45 21.51 13.12
C LEU A 29 12.19 22.98 12.79
N THR A 30 11.29 23.62 13.53
CA THR A 30 10.97 25.04 13.34
C THR A 30 12.18 25.93 13.55
N PHE A 31 12.95 25.73 14.63
CA PHE A 31 14.16 26.52 14.88
C PHE A 31 15.26 26.25 13.85
N TYR A 32 15.37 25.03 13.33
CA TYR A 32 16.27 24.73 12.20
C TYR A 32 15.92 25.56 10.99
N LEU A 33 14.63 25.63 10.63
CA LEU A 33 14.16 26.39 9.46
C LEU A 33 14.40 27.90 9.57
N LEU A 34 14.58 28.46 10.76
CA LEU A 34 14.97 29.87 10.94
C LEU A 34 16.41 30.17 10.48
N HIS A 35 17.24 29.13 10.34
CA HIS A 35 18.64 29.29 9.92
C HIS A 35 18.90 28.95 8.45
N VAL A 36 17.89 28.38 7.73
CA VAL A 36 18.05 28.08 6.30
C VAL A 36 17.76 29.32 5.44
N PRO A 37 18.36 29.42 4.24
CA PRO A 37 18.07 30.50 3.30
C PRO A 37 16.60 30.56 2.92
N GLN A 38 16.08 31.77 2.68
CA GLN A 38 14.68 31.96 2.30
C GLN A 38 14.28 31.16 1.06
N THR A 39 15.19 31.00 0.09
CA THR A 39 14.95 30.19 -1.12
C THR A 39 14.65 28.73 -0.82
N GLU A 40 15.26 28.14 0.19
CA GLU A 40 14.96 26.77 0.62
C GLU A 40 13.58 26.67 1.30
N LEU A 41 13.20 27.69 2.08
CA LEU A 41 11.87 27.76 2.69
C LEU A 41 10.77 27.89 1.63
N ASP A 42 11.01 28.70 0.59
CA ASP A 42 10.08 28.87 -0.52
C ASP A 42 9.92 27.55 -1.28
N ASN A 43 11.01 26.87 -1.62
CA ASN A 43 11.00 25.56 -2.28
C ASN A 43 10.25 24.52 -1.43
N PHE A 44 10.46 24.48 -0.12
CA PHE A 44 9.78 23.57 0.79
C PHE A 44 8.27 23.87 0.84
N SER A 45 7.90 25.15 0.95
CA SER A 45 6.51 25.60 0.91
C SER A 45 5.83 25.20 -0.39
N ASP A 46 6.49 25.38 -1.53
CA ASP A 46 5.95 25.04 -2.84
C ASP A 46 5.83 23.52 -3.03
N ALA A 47 6.77 22.73 -2.54
CA ALA A 47 6.66 21.27 -2.53
C ALA A 47 5.41 20.80 -1.76
N ILE A 48 5.14 21.38 -0.58
CA ILE A 48 3.95 21.06 0.21
C ILE A 48 2.66 21.47 -0.51
N LYS A 49 2.61 22.69 -1.08
CA LYS A 49 1.44 23.18 -1.81
C LYS A 49 1.12 22.32 -3.03
N ASN A 50 2.15 21.93 -3.77
CA ASN A 50 2.01 21.20 -5.03
C ASN A 50 1.76 19.70 -4.83
N LEU A 51 2.00 19.15 -3.64
CA LEU A 51 1.86 17.71 -3.37
C LEU A 51 0.52 17.14 -3.85
N LYS A 52 -0.59 17.78 -3.51
CA LYS A 52 -1.92 17.32 -3.92
C LYS A 52 -2.33 17.82 -5.31
N LEU A 53 -1.79 18.96 -5.75
CA LEU A 53 -2.14 19.56 -7.04
C LEU A 53 -1.52 18.79 -8.22
N GLN A 54 -0.32 18.22 -8.02
CA GLN A 54 0.42 17.49 -9.03
C GLN A 54 0.35 15.97 -8.88
N THR A 55 -0.51 15.48 -7.98
CA THR A 55 -0.67 14.05 -7.73
C THR A 55 -2.09 13.63 -8.04
N VAL A 56 -2.24 12.61 -8.89
CA VAL A 56 -3.53 12.02 -9.25
C VAL A 56 -3.58 10.54 -8.86
N TYR A 57 -4.78 10.04 -8.62
CA TYR A 57 -5.00 8.61 -8.45
C TYR A 57 -5.18 7.94 -9.82
N CYS A 58 -4.46 6.86 -10.06
CA CYS A 58 -4.63 6.07 -11.26
C CYS A 58 -6.02 5.40 -11.28
N SER A 59 -6.77 5.62 -12.34
CA SER A 59 -8.12 5.03 -12.53
C SER A 59 -8.12 3.50 -12.63
N LYS A 60 -6.98 2.88 -13.05
CA LYS A 60 -6.86 1.42 -13.19
C LYS A 60 -6.44 0.73 -11.88
N CYS A 61 -5.45 1.27 -11.17
CA CYS A 61 -4.82 0.56 -10.03
C CYS A 61 -4.89 1.31 -8.70
N PHE A 62 -5.40 2.54 -8.69
CA PHE A 62 -5.49 3.41 -7.52
C PHE A 62 -4.14 3.80 -6.89
N ASN A 63 -3.02 3.55 -7.59
CA ASN A 63 -1.73 4.12 -7.19
C ASN A 63 -1.73 5.64 -7.39
N ILE A 64 -0.83 6.32 -6.70
CA ILE A 64 -0.57 7.74 -6.91
C ILE A 64 0.43 7.93 -8.06
N GLY A 65 0.21 8.95 -8.87
CA GLY A 65 1.07 9.28 -10.01
C GLY A 65 0.88 10.72 -10.47
N GLU A 66 1.64 11.12 -11.47
CA GLU A 66 1.51 12.42 -12.15
C GLU A 66 0.52 12.35 -13.31
N THR A 67 0.24 11.16 -13.81
CA THR A 67 -0.65 10.91 -14.95
C THR A 67 -1.67 9.82 -14.65
N ASP A 68 -2.78 9.81 -15.38
CA ASP A 68 -3.79 8.75 -15.37
C ASP A 68 -3.97 8.20 -16.79
N PRO A 69 -3.68 6.91 -17.05
CA PRO A 69 -3.13 5.91 -16.13
C PRO A 69 -1.69 6.23 -15.66
N CYS A 70 -1.29 5.68 -14.49
CA CYS A 70 0.06 5.84 -13.97
C CYS A 70 1.10 5.13 -14.85
N VAL A 71 2.39 5.46 -14.65
CA VAL A 71 3.52 4.91 -15.42
C VAL A 71 3.58 3.38 -15.44
N ILE A 72 3.11 2.70 -14.39
CA ILE A 72 3.06 1.24 -14.33
C ILE A 72 1.93 0.71 -15.22
N CYS A 73 0.73 1.28 -15.11
CA CYS A 73 -0.45 0.84 -15.86
C CYS A 73 -0.44 1.24 -17.34
N SER A 74 0.42 2.17 -17.74
CA SER A 74 0.60 2.58 -19.14
C SER A 74 1.79 1.89 -19.82
N SER A 75 2.61 1.15 -19.07
CA SER A 75 3.78 0.46 -19.62
C SER A 75 3.39 -0.81 -20.38
N LEU A 76 3.86 -0.95 -21.60
CA LEU A 76 3.66 -2.14 -22.43
C LEU A 76 4.49 -3.36 -21.97
N ASP A 77 5.47 -3.15 -21.12
CA ASP A 77 6.32 -4.23 -20.59
C ASP A 77 5.70 -4.94 -19.39
N ARG A 78 4.50 -4.52 -18.96
CA ARG A 78 3.79 -5.08 -17.81
C ARG A 78 2.76 -6.13 -18.23
N ASP A 79 2.71 -7.19 -17.46
CA ASP A 79 1.72 -8.26 -17.57
C ASP A 79 0.42 -7.80 -16.86
N GLU A 80 -0.58 -7.37 -17.65
CA GLU A 80 -1.86 -6.90 -17.11
C GLU A 80 -2.71 -8.02 -16.49
N ASP A 81 -2.41 -9.30 -16.81
CA ASP A 81 -3.12 -10.48 -16.27
C ASP A 81 -2.62 -10.87 -14.88
N LEU A 82 -1.49 -10.30 -14.42
CA LEU A 82 -0.90 -10.53 -13.12
C LEU A 82 -1.06 -9.30 -12.23
N VAL A 83 -1.90 -9.41 -11.20
CA VAL A 83 -2.24 -8.28 -10.32
C VAL A 83 -1.73 -8.51 -8.91
N CYS A 84 -0.89 -7.60 -8.41
CA CYS A 84 -0.46 -7.59 -7.00
C CYS A 84 -1.30 -6.58 -6.21
N VAL A 85 -1.98 -7.07 -5.18
CA VAL A 85 -2.85 -6.27 -4.30
C VAL A 85 -2.06 -5.85 -3.07
N VAL A 86 -1.95 -4.55 -2.84
CA VAL A 86 -1.22 -3.95 -1.73
C VAL A 86 -2.11 -3.00 -0.92
N GLU A 87 -1.76 -2.74 0.34
CA GLU A 87 -2.53 -1.86 1.22
C GLU A 87 -2.33 -0.39 0.87
N GLN A 88 -1.09 0.02 0.60
CA GLN A 88 -0.71 1.42 0.41
C GLN A 88 0.19 1.61 -0.85
N PRO A 89 0.18 2.80 -1.46
CA PRO A 89 1.07 3.10 -2.60
C PRO A 89 2.55 2.89 -2.28
N ILE A 90 2.98 3.10 -1.04
CA ILE A 90 4.37 2.93 -0.61
C ILE A 90 4.84 1.48 -0.69
N ASP A 91 3.94 0.51 -0.57
CA ASP A 91 4.25 -0.92 -0.67
C ASP A 91 4.75 -1.28 -2.06
N ILE A 92 4.20 -0.62 -3.10
CA ILE A 92 4.64 -0.77 -4.49
C ILE A 92 6.14 -0.47 -4.62
N LEU A 93 6.62 0.60 -3.98
CA LEU A 93 8.03 0.98 -4.06
C LEU A 93 8.95 -0.13 -3.54
N SER A 94 8.52 -0.85 -2.53
CA SER A 94 9.28 -1.95 -1.93
C SER A 94 9.33 -3.16 -2.88
N ILE A 95 8.24 -3.47 -3.56
CA ILE A 95 8.18 -4.56 -4.55
C ILE A 95 8.96 -4.19 -5.81
N GLU A 96 8.80 -2.98 -6.33
CA GLU A 96 9.49 -2.49 -7.52
C GLU A 96 11.01 -2.46 -7.35
N LYS A 97 11.53 -2.16 -6.16
CA LYS A 97 12.97 -2.21 -5.86
C LYS A 97 13.59 -3.58 -6.13
N THR A 98 12.82 -4.66 -6.10
CA THR A 98 13.32 -6.01 -6.41
C THR A 98 13.67 -6.17 -7.90
N GLY A 99 13.07 -5.38 -8.79
CA GLY A 99 13.21 -5.44 -10.25
C GLY A 99 12.67 -6.74 -10.89
N LYS A 100 12.07 -7.63 -10.11
CA LYS A 100 11.62 -8.95 -10.57
C LYS A 100 10.14 -9.03 -10.91
N TYR A 101 9.31 -8.20 -10.28
CA TYR A 101 7.88 -8.19 -10.53
C TYR A 101 7.56 -7.50 -11.86
N LYS A 102 6.78 -8.16 -12.72
CA LYS A 102 6.42 -7.66 -14.04
C LYS A 102 4.93 -7.42 -14.22
N GLY A 103 4.13 -7.71 -13.21
CA GLY A 103 2.69 -7.47 -13.25
C GLY A 103 2.32 -6.02 -12.95
N VAL A 104 1.02 -5.80 -12.82
CA VAL A 104 0.41 -4.52 -12.41
C VAL A 104 -0.10 -4.61 -10.97
N TYR A 105 -0.53 -3.48 -10.43
CA TYR A 105 -0.96 -3.40 -9.03
C TYR A 105 -2.44 -3.09 -8.87
N HIS A 106 -2.93 -3.29 -7.65
CA HIS A 106 -4.17 -2.73 -7.13
C HIS A 106 -3.94 -2.26 -5.70
N VAL A 107 -4.15 -0.96 -5.46
CA VAL A 107 -3.93 -0.34 -4.14
C VAL A 107 -5.27 -0.23 -3.41
N LEU A 108 -5.35 -0.82 -2.23
CA LEU A 108 -6.57 -0.81 -1.41
C LEU A 108 -6.82 0.51 -0.69
N HIS A 109 -5.77 1.31 -0.46
CA HIS A 109 -5.77 2.51 0.39
C HIS A 109 -6.17 2.25 1.84
N GLY A 110 -5.90 1.06 2.34
CA GLY A 110 -6.18 0.66 3.72
C GLY A 110 -6.24 -0.85 3.88
N ARG A 111 -6.72 -1.25 5.02
CA ARG A 111 -6.98 -2.63 5.42
C ARG A 111 -8.26 -2.67 6.23
N ILE A 112 -8.88 -3.84 6.34
CA ILE A 112 -10.02 -4.04 7.24
C ILE A 112 -9.51 -3.93 8.68
N ASP A 113 -10.03 -2.97 9.42
CA ASP A 113 -9.63 -2.67 10.79
C ASP A 113 -10.87 -2.30 11.62
N PRO A 114 -11.55 -3.29 12.21
CA PRO A 114 -12.78 -3.09 12.96
C PRO A 114 -12.59 -2.19 14.19
N LEU A 115 -11.40 -2.15 14.78
CA LEU A 115 -11.11 -1.31 15.93
C LEU A 115 -11.13 0.18 15.58
N ASN A 116 -10.77 0.51 14.33
CA ASN A 116 -10.81 1.86 13.78
C ASN A 116 -12.05 2.10 12.91
N ASN A 117 -13.07 1.23 12.95
CA ASN A 117 -14.28 1.28 12.14
C ASN A 117 -14.01 1.32 10.62
N ILE A 118 -12.96 0.63 10.16
CA ILE A 118 -12.65 0.49 8.73
C ILE A 118 -13.15 -0.89 8.29
N GLY A 119 -14.25 -0.89 7.55
CA GLY A 119 -14.80 -2.09 6.92
C GLY A 119 -14.32 -2.25 5.47
N PRO A 120 -14.80 -3.29 4.77
CA PRO A 120 -14.44 -3.54 3.38
C PRO A 120 -14.93 -2.47 2.40
N ASP A 121 -15.94 -1.68 2.79
CA ASP A 121 -16.53 -0.64 1.92
C ASP A 121 -15.74 0.68 1.98
N GLU A 122 -14.91 0.89 3.00
CA GLU A 122 -14.04 2.07 3.15
C GLU A 122 -12.72 1.94 2.38
N ILE A 123 -12.42 0.75 1.85
CA ILE A 123 -11.20 0.48 1.08
C ILE A 123 -11.54 -0.05 -0.31
N ARG A 124 -10.58 -0.04 -1.25
CA ARG A 124 -10.81 -0.31 -2.68
C ARG A 124 -10.98 -1.79 -3.05
N ILE A 125 -11.68 -2.58 -2.22
CA ILE A 125 -11.99 -3.98 -2.51
C ILE A 125 -13.07 -4.09 -3.59
N SER A 126 -14.10 -3.26 -3.56
CA SER A 126 -15.19 -3.30 -4.54
C SER A 126 -14.68 -3.03 -5.97
N GLU A 127 -13.68 -2.15 -6.12
CA GLU A 127 -13.05 -1.84 -7.38
C GLU A 127 -12.17 -3.00 -7.88
N LEU A 128 -11.47 -3.70 -6.97
CA LEU A 128 -10.75 -4.93 -7.31
C LEU A 128 -11.71 -5.98 -7.87
N ILE A 129 -12.82 -6.21 -7.18
CA ILE A 129 -13.86 -7.15 -7.62
C ILE A 129 -14.43 -6.79 -8.98
N LYS A 130 -14.72 -5.51 -9.23
CA LYS A 130 -15.15 -5.02 -10.56
C LYS A 130 -14.11 -5.29 -11.62
N ARG A 131 -12.83 -5.01 -11.33
CA ARG A 131 -11.72 -5.25 -12.25
C ARG A 131 -11.58 -6.73 -12.61
N VAL A 132 -11.76 -7.64 -11.67
CA VAL A 132 -11.75 -9.09 -11.91
C VAL A 132 -12.91 -9.53 -12.78
N LYS A 133 -14.11 -8.97 -12.60
CA LYS A 133 -15.30 -9.29 -13.39
C LYS A 133 -15.18 -8.87 -14.85
N THR A 134 -14.46 -7.80 -15.13
CA THR A 134 -14.36 -7.19 -16.48
C THR A 134 -13.05 -7.50 -17.19
N GLY A 135 -12.02 -7.97 -16.48
CA GLY A 135 -10.70 -8.25 -17.01
C GLY A 135 -10.40 -9.74 -17.18
N HIS A 136 -9.31 -10.03 -17.89
CA HIS A 136 -8.75 -11.38 -18.03
C HIS A 136 -7.57 -11.55 -17.04
N ILE A 137 -7.86 -11.48 -15.73
CA ILE A 137 -6.83 -11.63 -14.71
C ILE A 137 -6.55 -13.13 -14.51
N ARG A 138 -5.29 -13.54 -14.71
CA ARG A 138 -4.82 -14.90 -14.52
C ARG A 138 -4.47 -15.18 -13.07
N GLU A 139 -3.79 -14.24 -12.41
CA GLU A 139 -3.36 -14.38 -11.03
C GLU A 139 -3.52 -13.08 -10.23
N ILE A 140 -3.97 -13.24 -8.99
CA ILE A 140 -4.02 -12.17 -8.00
C ILE A 140 -3.10 -12.55 -6.84
N ILE A 141 -2.04 -11.76 -6.64
CA ILE A 141 -1.12 -11.91 -5.51
C ILE A 141 -1.59 -11.00 -4.39
N LEU A 142 -2.02 -11.56 -3.27
CA LEU A 142 -2.37 -10.80 -2.08
C LEU A 142 -1.10 -10.47 -1.31
N ALA A 143 -0.68 -9.19 -1.36
CA ALA A 143 0.53 -8.66 -0.72
C ALA A 143 0.20 -7.63 0.36
N THR A 144 -0.88 -7.87 1.13
CA THR A 144 -1.19 -7.12 2.35
C THR A 144 -0.16 -7.45 3.44
N ASN A 145 -0.01 -6.58 4.43
CA ASN A 145 0.95 -6.78 5.51
C ASN A 145 0.70 -8.08 6.27
N PRO A 146 1.75 -8.74 6.80
CA PRO A 146 1.64 -9.98 7.56
C PRO A 146 1.27 -9.73 9.04
N ASN A 147 0.25 -8.90 9.28
CA ASN A 147 -0.36 -8.65 10.58
C ASN A 147 -1.82 -9.10 10.57
N MET A 148 -2.48 -9.06 11.73
CA MET A 148 -3.84 -9.57 11.88
C MET A 148 -4.83 -8.92 10.91
N GLU A 149 -4.76 -7.60 10.74
CA GLU A 149 -5.65 -6.84 9.87
C GLU A 149 -5.37 -7.12 8.39
N GLY A 150 -4.08 -7.22 8.01
CA GLY A 150 -3.69 -7.57 6.64
C GLY A 150 -4.07 -8.99 6.26
N GLU A 151 -3.95 -9.97 7.19
CA GLU A 151 -4.43 -11.33 6.99
C GLU A 151 -5.96 -11.39 6.89
N ALA A 152 -6.67 -10.68 7.76
CA ALA A 152 -8.14 -10.60 7.70
C ALA A 152 -8.60 -10.00 6.36
N THR A 153 -7.90 -8.97 5.88
CA THR A 153 -8.16 -8.35 4.57
C THR A 153 -7.90 -9.33 3.42
N ALA A 154 -6.78 -10.06 3.45
CA ALA A 154 -6.47 -11.07 2.45
C ALA A 154 -7.50 -12.20 2.43
N MET A 155 -7.90 -12.70 3.60
CA MET A 155 -8.94 -13.74 3.73
C MET A 155 -10.29 -13.26 3.19
N TYR A 156 -10.68 -12.02 3.49
CA TYR A 156 -11.91 -11.42 2.98
C TYR A 156 -11.89 -11.35 1.45
N ILE A 157 -10.85 -10.79 0.87
CA ILE A 157 -10.68 -10.69 -0.60
C ILE A 157 -10.73 -12.08 -1.24
N ASN A 158 -10.01 -13.06 -0.70
CA ASN A 158 -10.00 -14.43 -1.22
C ASN A 158 -11.41 -15.05 -1.20
N ARG A 159 -12.18 -14.83 -0.14
CA ARG A 159 -13.57 -15.31 -0.03
C ARG A 159 -14.45 -14.69 -1.11
N GLU A 160 -14.41 -13.36 -1.28
CA GLU A 160 -15.19 -12.66 -2.31
C GLU A 160 -14.83 -13.15 -3.72
N LEU A 161 -13.54 -13.33 -4.02
CA LEU A 161 -13.09 -13.82 -5.32
C LEU A 161 -13.54 -15.28 -5.59
N LYS A 162 -13.54 -16.15 -4.58
CA LYS A 162 -14.06 -17.52 -4.68
C LYS A 162 -15.56 -17.55 -4.94
N THR A 163 -16.33 -16.68 -4.29
CA THR A 163 -17.78 -16.55 -4.53
C THR A 163 -18.05 -16.16 -5.97
N LEU A 164 -17.28 -15.21 -6.53
CA LEU A 164 -17.41 -14.84 -7.95
C LEU A 164 -17.11 -16.01 -8.89
N SER A 165 -16.10 -16.80 -8.60
CA SER A 165 -15.73 -17.94 -9.43
C SER A 165 -16.81 -19.03 -9.39
N SER A 166 -17.49 -19.23 -8.26
CA SER A 166 -18.61 -20.18 -8.15
C SER A 166 -19.87 -19.72 -8.89
N GLU A 167 -20.17 -18.43 -8.87
CA GLU A 167 -21.29 -17.84 -9.61
C GLU A 167 -21.06 -17.86 -11.14
N ALA A 168 -19.80 -17.67 -11.58
CA ALA A 168 -19.41 -17.73 -12.99
C ALA A 168 -19.41 -19.16 -13.54
N GLY A 169 -19.16 -20.16 -12.72
CA GLY A 169 -19.14 -21.59 -13.09
C GLY A 169 -20.46 -22.14 -13.66
N SER A 170 -21.57 -21.38 -13.55
CA SER A 170 -22.83 -21.68 -14.20
C SER A 170 -22.87 -21.25 -15.69
N ARG A 171 -21.85 -20.61 -16.23
CA ARG A 171 -21.92 -19.93 -17.56
C ARG A 171 -20.95 -20.40 -18.64
N SER A 172 -20.08 -21.33 -18.45
CA SER A 172 -19.34 -22.01 -19.55
C SER A 172 -18.15 -22.79 -18.98
N ALA A 173 -18.00 -24.04 -19.39
CA ALA A 173 -16.83 -24.87 -19.15
C ALA A 173 -15.60 -24.23 -19.81
N GLY A 174 -14.82 -23.49 -19.07
CA GLY A 174 -13.57 -22.85 -19.55
C GLY A 174 -13.08 -21.62 -18.80
N ASN A 175 -13.92 -20.96 -18.02
CA ASN A 175 -13.52 -19.75 -17.30
C ASN A 175 -13.35 -20.07 -15.80
N GLN A 176 -12.22 -20.68 -15.45
CA GLN A 176 -11.77 -20.75 -14.06
C GLN A 176 -11.39 -19.32 -13.66
N GLY A 177 -11.94 -18.82 -12.53
CA GLY A 177 -11.56 -17.51 -11.98
C GLY A 177 -10.05 -17.41 -11.74
N PRO A 178 -9.53 -16.22 -11.42
CA PRO A 178 -8.11 -16.02 -11.22
C PRO A 178 -7.56 -16.90 -10.10
N ILE A 179 -6.32 -17.37 -10.26
CA ILE A 179 -5.58 -18.01 -9.18
C ILE A 179 -5.30 -16.93 -8.13
N VAL A 180 -5.64 -17.20 -6.89
CA VAL A 180 -5.34 -16.29 -5.78
C VAL A 180 -4.18 -16.86 -4.98
N THR A 181 -3.08 -16.11 -4.94
CA THR A 181 -1.87 -16.45 -4.19
C THR A 181 -1.64 -15.44 -3.07
N ARG A 182 -0.83 -15.81 -2.08
CA ARG A 182 -0.43 -14.97 -0.95
C ARG A 182 1.08 -14.77 -1.00
N ILE A 183 1.56 -13.55 -0.76
CA ILE A 183 2.99 -13.33 -0.58
C ILE A 183 3.51 -14.25 0.53
N ALA A 184 4.66 -14.91 0.29
CA ALA A 184 5.20 -15.89 1.21
C ALA A 184 5.58 -15.26 2.56
N HIS A 185 5.31 -15.98 3.63
CA HIS A 185 5.74 -15.65 4.98
C HIS A 185 6.88 -16.58 5.37
N GLY A 186 7.84 -16.08 6.16
CA GLY A 186 8.94 -16.89 6.62
C GLY A 186 10.08 -16.09 7.21
N LEU A 187 11.20 -16.76 7.47
CA LEU A 187 12.40 -16.16 8.02
C LEU A 187 13.03 -15.16 7.04
N PRO A 188 13.48 -14.00 7.51
CA PRO A 188 14.22 -13.07 6.69
C PRO A 188 15.59 -13.67 6.31
N VAL A 189 16.05 -13.38 5.10
CA VAL A 189 17.40 -13.80 4.65
C VAL A 189 18.47 -13.08 5.48
N GLY A 190 19.38 -13.84 6.07
CA GLY A 190 20.44 -13.33 6.94
C GLY A 190 20.05 -13.22 8.42
N GLY A 191 18.85 -13.66 8.79
CA GLY A 191 18.46 -13.79 10.19
C GLY A 191 18.80 -15.18 10.76
N ASP A 192 19.15 -15.24 12.06
CA ASP A 192 19.36 -16.49 12.77
C ASP A 192 18.03 -17.05 13.29
N ILE A 193 17.89 -18.37 13.20
CA ILE A 193 16.66 -19.08 13.59
C ILE A 193 16.32 -18.87 15.08
N GLU A 194 17.33 -18.75 15.93
CA GLU A 194 17.15 -18.62 17.38
C GLU A 194 16.49 -17.30 17.82
N TYR A 195 16.52 -16.27 16.94
CA TYR A 195 15.88 -14.97 17.24
C TYR A 195 14.49 -14.83 16.64
N ALA A 196 14.03 -15.83 15.90
CA ALA A 196 12.70 -15.81 15.30
C ALA A 196 11.64 -16.16 16.34
N ASP A 197 10.53 -15.43 16.31
CA ASP A 197 9.36 -15.75 17.13
C ASP A 197 8.66 -17.05 16.65
N GLU A 198 7.86 -17.63 17.54
CA GLU A 198 7.16 -18.89 17.30
C GLU A 198 6.23 -18.84 16.06
N VAL A 199 5.56 -17.70 15.84
CA VAL A 199 4.62 -17.55 14.72
C VAL A 199 5.39 -17.52 13.39
N THR A 200 6.50 -16.77 13.33
CA THR A 200 7.38 -16.70 12.16
C THR A 200 7.96 -18.06 11.82
N LEU A 201 8.44 -18.82 12.82
CA LEU A 201 8.95 -20.18 12.63
C LEU A 201 7.87 -21.14 12.13
N THR A 202 6.68 -21.07 12.71
CA THR A 202 5.52 -21.90 12.28
C THR A 202 5.22 -21.62 10.81
N LYS A 203 5.11 -20.35 10.40
CA LYS A 203 4.87 -19.96 9.00
C LYS A 203 5.98 -20.40 8.05
N ALA A 204 7.23 -20.30 8.48
CA ALA A 204 8.37 -20.77 7.70
C ALA A 204 8.31 -22.29 7.48
N MET A 205 7.96 -23.06 8.49
CA MET A 205 7.80 -24.52 8.40
C MET A 205 6.59 -24.93 7.55
N GLU A 206 5.46 -24.23 7.65
CA GLU A 206 4.30 -24.45 6.78
C GLU A 206 4.62 -24.16 5.32
N GLY A 207 5.34 -23.07 5.06
CA GLY A 207 5.72 -22.60 3.72
C GLY A 207 6.99 -23.25 3.14
N ARG A 208 7.55 -24.29 3.78
CA ARG A 208 8.77 -24.96 3.29
C ARG A 208 8.59 -25.53 1.89
N ARG A 209 9.62 -25.45 1.07
CA ARG A 209 9.65 -25.94 -0.31
C ARG A 209 10.66 -27.06 -0.45
N GLU A 210 10.46 -27.92 -1.45
CA GLU A 210 11.50 -28.82 -1.93
C GLU A 210 12.70 -28.03 -2.43
N TYR A 211 13.91 -28.54 -2.14
CA TYR A 211 15.16 -27.87 -2.50
C TYR A 211 15.61 -28.29 -3.89
#